data_6f3bc953cd63de5897354ba835ff3b14
#
_entry.id   6f3bc953cd63de5897354ba835ff3b14
#
_cell.length_a   1.000
_cell.length_b   1.000
_cell.length_c   1.000
_cell.angle_alpha   90.00
_cell.angle_beta   90.00
_cell.angle_gamma   90.00
#
_symmetry.space_group_name_H-M   'P 1'
#
loop_
_entity.id
_entity.type
_entity.pdbx_description
1 polymer ?
#
loop_
_entity_poly.entity_id
_entity_poly.type
_entity_poly.pdbx_seq_one_letter_code
_entity_poly.pdbx_strand_id
1 'polypeptide(L)'
;DKDKLIETITIAKPGFINIKFKKSFWANFTKEISENSETFGINQKEKKNNYLVEFVSANPTGPLHVGHCRGAILGDVISNLLIFNNHKVTKEYYVNDYGNQIINFTKSVYFRIREITHKEAFPTDNDDLYPGDYLIDFAKNISSNSNLNFDNYDEISEKLTELSIE
;
A
#
# COMPACT_ATOMS: atom_id res chain seq x y z
N ASP A 1 23.98 -7.92 37.11
CA ASP A 1 25.07 -7.16 37.78
C ASP A 1 25.10 -5.75 37.20
N LYS A 2 24.19 -4.86 37.73
CA LYS A 2 24.03 -3.47 37.25
C LYS A 2 25.33 -2.69 37.39
N ASP A 3 26.14 -2.99 38.38
CA ASP A 3 27.42 -2.31 38.68
C ASP A 3 28.52 -2.52 37.62
N LYS A 4 28.39 -3.56 36.79
CA LYS A 4 29.38 -3.86 35.74
C LYS A 4 29.17 -3.04 34.46
N LEU A 5 27.96 -2.59 34.18
CA LEU A 5 27.59 -1.92 32.92
C LEU A 5 27.50 -0.40 33.05
N ILE A 6 27.00 0.09 34.18
CA ILE A 6 26.70 1.50 34.41
C ILE A 6 27.87 2.24 35.01
N GLU A 7 28.20 3.40 34.47
CA GLU A 7 29.20 4.33 35.00
C GLU A 7 28.56 5.28 36.02
N THR A 8 27.47 5.97 35.62
CA THR A 8 26.75 6.90 36.49
C THR A 8 25.26 6.88 36.21
N ILE A 9 24.46 7.21 37.25
CA ILE A 9 23.03 7.48 37.13
C ILE A 9 22.78 8.86 37.78
N THR A 10 22.11 9.76 37.07
CA THR A 10 21.74 11.06 37.58
C THR A 10 20.27 11.37 37.30
N ILE A 11 19.66 12.15 38.17
CA ILE A 11 18.27 12.62 38.01
C ILE A 11 18.28 14.07 37.56
N ALA A 12 17.52 14.38 36.50
CA ALA A 12 17.32 15.72 35.98
C ALA A 12 15.84 16.09 36.02
N LYS A 13 15.56 17.40 36.26
CA LYS A 13 14.16 17.89 36.22
C LYS A 13 13.59 17.82 34.81
N PRO A 14 12.29 17.58 34.62
CA PRO A 14 11.25 17.39 35.65
C PRO A 14 11.08 15.93 36.15
N GLY A 15 11.96 15.00 35.85
CA GLY A 15 11.84 13.58 36.27
C GLY A 15 12.60 12.62 35.37
N PHE A 16 13.59 13.10 34.61
CA PHE A 16 14.42 12.25 33.76
C PHE A 16 15.48 11.52 34.56
N ILE A 17 15.70 10.25 34.23
CA ILE A 17 16.80 9.44 34.73
C ILE A 17 17.83 9.30 33.61
N ASN A 18 19.00 9.93 33.79
CA ASN A 18 20.10 9.82 32.83
C ASN A 18 21.03 8.67 33.27
N ILE A 19 21.24 7.71 32.36
CA ILE A 19 22.11 6.57 32.59
C ILE A 19 23.30 6.66 31.64
N LYS A 20 24.51 6.69 32.20
CA LYS A 20 25.76 6.64 31.43
C LYS A 20 26.37 5.24 31.55
N PHE A 21 26.54 4.57 30.44
CA PHE A 21 27.20 3.27 30.36
C PHE A 21 28.71 3.41 30.29
N LYS A 22 29.43 2.43 30.83
CA LYS A 22 30.87 2.30 30.68
C LYS A 22 31.26 2.14 29.21
N LYS A 23 32.46 2.59 28.82
CA LYS A 23 32.97 2.42 27.46
C LYS A 23 33.04 0.94 27.04
N SER A 24 33.36 0.06 27.97
CA SER A 24 33.40 -1.39 27.75
C SER A 24 32.05 -2.01 27.36
N PHE A 25 30.94 -1.41 27.85
CA PHE A 25 29.58 -1.83 27.44
C PHE A 25 29.40 -1.65 25.95
N TRP A 26 29.70 -0.46 25.44
CA TRP A 26 29.54 -0.14 24.03
C TRP A 26 30.43 -0.98 23.13
N ALA A 27 31.68 -1.23 23.53
CA ALA A 27 32.60 -2.09 22.79
C ALA A 27 32.08 -3.53 22.68
N ASN A 28 31.58 -4.09 23.79
CA ASN A 28 31.02 -5.43 23.81
C ASN A 28 29.71 -5.51 23.02
N PHE A 29 28.85 -4.51 23.16
CA PHE A 29 27.57 -4.43 22.45
C PHE A 29 27.78 -4.35 20.91
N THR A 30 28.75 -3.52 20.46
CA THR A 30 29.10 -3.44 19.04
C THR A 30 29.67 -4.76 18.52
N LYS A 31 30.48 -5.43 19.34
CA LYS A 31 31.01 -6.74 18.99
C LYS A 31 29.89 -7.79 18.86
N GLU A 32 28.95 -7.82 19.82
CA GLU A 32 27.78 -8.71 19.77
C GLU A 32 26.93 -8.48 18.51
N ILE A 33 26.67 -7.22 18.13
CA ILE A 33 25.97 -6.89 16.89
C ILE A 33 26.73 -7.42 15.67
N SER A 34 28.07 -7.22 15.63
CA SER A 34 28.90 -7.64 14.50
C SER A 34 28.93 -9.16 14.34
N GLU A 35 29.02 -9.90 15.46
CA GLU A 35 29.05 -11.36 15.48
C GLU A 35 27.70 -12.00 15.18
N ASN A 36 26.59 -11.30 15.40
CA ASN A 36 25.21 -11.78 15.23
C ASN A 36 24.39 -10.90 14.31
N SER A 37 25.00 -10.27 13.32
CA SER A 37 24.39 -9.22 12.50
C SER A 37 23.06 -9.64 11.84
N GLU A 38 22.92 -10.90 11.47
CA GLU A 38 21.71 -11.41 10.80
C GLU A 38 20.56 -11.74 11.78
N THR A 39 20.87 -11.95 13.05
CA THR A 39 19.88 -12.39 14.05
C THR A 39 19.75 -11.43 15.22
N PHE A 40 20.56 -10.36 15.25
CA PHE A 40 20.56 -9.40 16.33
C PHE A 40 19.20 -8.67 16.41
N GLY A 41 18.60 -8.70 17.58
CA GLY A 41 17.27 -8.11 17.82
C GLY A 41 16.10 -9.09 17.70
N ILE A 42 16.32 -10.31 17.24
CA ILE A 42 15.26 -11.34 17.21
C ILE A 42 14.90 -11.76 18.61
N ASN A 43 13.61 -11.70 18.97
CA ASN A 43 13.10 -12.24 20.22
C ASN A 43 12.86 -13.75 20.12
N GLN A 44 13.89 -14.55 20.42
CA GLN A 44 13.83 -16.01 20.35
C GLN A 44 12.86 -16.66 21.34
N LYS A 45 12.44 -15.93 22.39
CA LYS A 45 11.52 -16.43 23.43
C LYS A 45 10.06 -16.20 23.09
N GLU A 46 9.78 -15.41 22.08
CA GLU A 46 8.40 -15.12 21.68
C GLU A 46 7.78 -16.32 20.94
N LYS A 47 6.52 -16.60 21.26
CA LYS A 47 5.74 -17.62 20.56
C LYS A 47 5.55 -17.22 19.11
N LYS A 48 5.87 -18.14 18.20
CA LYS A 48 5.61 -17.94 16.77
C LYS A 48 4.12 -17.82 16.49
N ASN A 49 3.71 -16.75 15.83
CA ASN A 49 2.34 -16.50 15.42
C ASN A 49 2.22 -16.49 13.89
N ASN A 50 0.99 -16.62 13.39
CA ASN A 50 0.66 -16.41 12.00
C ASN A 50 0.00 -15.03 11.88
N TYR A 51 0.49 -14.21 10.95
CA TYR A 51 -0.04 -12.88 10.65
C TYR A 51 -0.51 -12.84 9.22
N LEU A 52 -1.66 -12.23 9.02
CA LEU A 52 -2.15 -11.79 7.73
C LEU A 52 -2.01 -10.26 7.72
N VAL A 53 -1.24 -9.72 6.78
CA VAL A 53 -0.98 -8.28 6.67
C VAL A 53 -1.53 -7.81 5.34
N GLU A 54 -2.69 -7.17 5.41
CA GLU A 54 -3.30 -6.51 4.27
C GLU A 54 -2.80 -5.07 4.16
N PHE A 55 -2.37 -4.66 2.97
CA PHE A 55 -1.92 -3.29 2.73
C PHE A 55 -2.07 -2.89 1.27
N VAL A 56 -2.07 -1.57 1.02
CA VAL A 56 -2.47 -0.90 -0.21
C VAL A 56 -3.96 -1.03 -0.46
N SER A 57 -4.44 -2.18 -0.96
CA SER A 57 -5.85 -2.49 -1.22
C SER A 57 -6.59 -1.34 -1.90
N ALA A 58 -5.93 -0.73 -2.91
CA ALA A 58 -6.46 0.43 -3.62
C ALA A 58 -7.55 0.00 -4.60
N ASN A 59 -8.62 0.80 -4.71
CA ASN A 59 -9.65 0.58 -5.71
C ASN A 59 -9.08 0.80 -7.13
N PRO A 60 -9.44 -0.03 -8.13
CA PRO A 60 -8.93 0.06 -9.48
C PRO A 60 -9.65 1.17 -10.29
N THR A 61 -9.72 2.38 -9.73
CA THR A 61 -10.40 3.54 -10.33
C THR A 61 -9.43 4.62 -10.80
N GLY A 62 -8.14 4.33 -10.80
CA GLY A 62 -7.10 5.26 -11.25
C GLY A 62 -5.69 4.82 -10.87
N PRO A 63 -4.67 5.56 -11.32
CA PRO A 63 -3.29 5.25 -11.03
C PRO A 63 -2.97 5.39 -9.53
N LEU A 64 -2.02 4.55 -9.07
CA LEU A 64 -1.52 4.65 -7.71
C LEU A 64 -0.82 6.00 -7.49
N HIS A 65 -1.01 6.58 -6.32
CA HIS A 65 -0.40 7.85 -5.93
C HIS A 65 0.43 7.72 -4.65
N VAL A 66 1.10 8.79 -4.24
CA VAL A 66 2.02 8.81 -3.08
C VAL A 66 1.37 8.32 -1.78
N GLY A 67 0.07 8.53 -1.60
CA GLY A 67 -0.67 8.01 -0.44
C GLY A 67 -0.68 6.48 -0.39
N HIS A 68 -0.86 5.82 -1.53
CA HIS A 68 -0.75 4.36 -1.65
C HIS A 68 0.67 3.86 -1.40
N CYS A 69 1.70 4.58 -1.89
CA CYS A 69 3.10 4.25 -1.65
C CYS A 69 3.44 4.22 -0.16
N ARG A 70 2.92 5.17 0.63
CA ARG A 70 3.11 5.18 2.08
C ARG A 70 2.54 3.91 2.74
N GLY A 71 1.34 3.52 2.35
CA GLY A 71 0.71 2.28 2.83
C GLY A 71 1.50 1.04 2.43
N ALA A 72 1.99 1.00 1.18
CA ALA A 72 2.82 -0.09 0.66
C ALA A 72 4.11 -0.27 1.46
N ILE A 73 4.85 0.82 1.66
CA ILE A 73 6.12 0.79 2.42
C ILE A 73 5.87 0.35 3.86
N LEU A 74 4.85 0.91 4.52
CA LEU A 74 4.54 0.57 5.91
C LEU A 74 4.16 -0.90 6.05
N GLY A 75 3.27 -1.41 5.20
CA GLY A 75 2.83 -2.80 5.22
C GLY A 75 3.97 -3.78 4.92
N ASP A 76 4.83 -3.46 3.96
CA ASP A 76 5.99 -4.27 3.62
C ASP A 76 7.01 -4.30 4.76
N VAL A 77 7.34 -3.16 5.36
CA VAL A 77 8.27 -3.07 6.50
C VAL A 77 7.73 -3.84 7.71
N ILE A 78 6.45 -3.69 8.07
CA ILE A 78 5.83 -4.44 9.16
C ILE A 78 5.93 -5.94 8.88
N SER A 79 5.60 -6.38 7.66
CA SER A 79 5.69 -7.78 7.27
C SER A 79 7.11 -8.33 7.40
N ASN A 80 8.10 -7.57 6.93
CA ASN A 80 9.51 -7.97 7.00
C ASN A 80 10.02 -8.02 8.45
N LEU A 81 9.60 -7.09 9.32
CA LEU A 81 9.93 -7.11 10.75
C LEU A 81 9.33 -8.34 11.46
N LEU A 82 8.09 -8.70 11.12
CA LEU A 82 7.45 -9.89 11.67
C LEU A 82 8.15 -11.17 11.20
N ILE A 83 8.51 -11.25 9.91
CA ILE A 83 9.30 -12.38 9.37
C ILE A 83 10.66 -12.45 10.03
N PHE A 84 11.34 -11.32 10.22
CA PHE A 84 12.62 -11.25 10.92
C PHE A 84 12.53 -11.79 12.36
N ASN A 85 11.39 -11.55 13.03
CA ASN A 85 11.11 -12.11 14.36
C ASN A 85 10.59 -13.55 14.33
N ASN A 86 10.79 -14.29 13.24
CA ASN A 86 10.41 -15.69 13.06
C ASN A 86 8.90 -15.98 13.09
N HIS A 87 8.05 -14.98 12.82
CA HIS A 87 6.63 -15.19 12.61
C HIS A 87 6.35 -15.65 11.16
N LYS A 88 5.24 -16.35 10.97
CA LYS A 88 4.72 -16.65 9.63
C LYS A 88 3.86 -15.47 9.18
N VAL A 89 4.17 -14.90 8.01
CA VAL A 89 3.43 -13.75 7.45
C VAL A 89 2.90 -14.11 6.07
N THR A 90 1.63 -13.83 5.87
CA THR A 90 0.99 -13.80 4.56
C THR A 90 0.69 -12.34 4.24
N LYS A 91 1.27 -11.83 3.14
CA LYS A 91 0.94 -10.49 2.61
C LYS A 91 -0.30 -10.63 1.75
N GLU A 92 -1.25 -9.73 1.91
CA GLU A 92 -2.53 -9.74 1.21
C GLU A 92 -2.81 -8.39 0.56
N TYR A 93 -3.42 -8.44 -0.61
CA TYR A 93 -3.99 -7.29 -1.30
C TYR A 93 -5.45 -7.59 -1.60
N TYR A 94 -6.37 -6.76 -1.09
CA TYR A 94 -7.78 -6.90 -1.38
C TYR A 94 -8.11 -6.24 -2.72
N VAL A 95 -8.54 -7.03 -3.69
CA VAL A 95 -8.99 -6.53 -4.99
C VAL A 95 -10.47 -6.14 -4.88
N ASN A 96 -10.75 -4.83 -4.88
CA ASN A 96 -12.10 -4.31 -4.79
C ASN A 96 -12.64 -3.98 -6.19
N ASP A 97 -13.08 -4.99 -6.90
CA ASP A 97 -13.54 -4.95 -8.29
C ASP A 97 -15.08 -4.87 -8.44
N TYR A 98 -15.79 -4.50 -7.38
CA TYR A 98 -17.26 -4.47 -7.33
C TYR A 98 -17.80 -3.19 -6.66
N GLY A 99 -19.08 -2.87 -6.95
CA GLY A 99 -19.81 -1.78 -6.30
C GLY A 99 -19.85 -0.48 -7.09
N ASN A 100 -20.42 0.56 -6.47
CA ASN A 100 -20.74 1.84 -7.14
C ASN A 100 -19.50 2.52 -7.72
N GLN A 101 -18.34 2.38 -7.10
CA GLN A 101 -17.10 3.00 -7.62
C GLN A 101 -16.70 2.39 -8.96
N ILE A 102 -16.82 1.07 -9.11
CA ILE A 102 -16.53 0.38 -10.38
C ILE A 102 -17.55 0.78 -11.44
N ILE A 103 -18.84 0.84 -11.09
CA ILE A 103 -19.90 1.29 -12.01
C ILE A 103 -19.61 2.72 -12.49
N ASN A 104 -19.28 3.63 -11.59
CA ASN A 104 -18.99 5.01 -11.91
C ASN A 104 -17.71 5.17 -12.74
N PHE A 105 -16.70 4.34 -12.44
CA PHE A 105 -15.47 4.27 -13.22
C PHE A 105 -15.75 3.80 -14.65
N THR A 106 -16.47 2.68 -14.81
CA THR A 106 -16.86 2.15 -16.13
C THR A 106 -17.70 3.16 -16.93
N LYS A 107 -18.63 3.87 -16.28
CA LYS A 107 -19.37 4.97 -16.92
C LYS A 107 -18.45 6.10 -17.38
N SER A 108 -17.44 6.43 -16.59
CA SER A 108 -16.46 7.46 -16.96
C SER A 108 -15.64 7.05 -18.18
N VAL A 109 -15.23 5.78 -18.24
CA VAL A 109 -14.57 5.20 -19.42
C VAL A 109 -15.50 5.27 -20.64
N TYR A 110 -16.77 4.88 -20.50
CA TYR A 110 -17.77 4.96 -21.55
C TYR A 110 -17.91 6.38 -22.10
N PHE A 111 -18.07 7.39 -21.26
CA PHE A 111 -18.17 8.77 -21.70
C PHE A 111 -16.90 9.28 -22.39
N ARG A 112 -15.72 8.85 -21.94
CA ARG A 112 -14.46 9.15 -22.64
C ARG A 112 -14.39 8.48 -24.02
N ILE A 113 -14.90 7.28 -24.16
CA ILE A 113 -15.01 6.62 -25.47
C ILE A 113 -15.98 7.38 -26.36
N ARG A 114 -17.15 7.81 -25.85
CA ARG A 114 -18.12 8.62 -26.61
C ARG A 114 -17.54 9.97 -27.05
N GLU A 115 -16.75 10.61 -26.20
CA GLU A 115 -16.04 11.85 -26.55
C GLU A 115 -15.10 11.63 -27.76
N ILE A 116 -14.41 10.50 -27.81
CA ILE A 116 -13.48 10.17 -28.89
C ILE A 116 -14.22 9.77 -30.18
N THR A 117 -15.21 8.89 -30.08
CA THR A 117 -15.86 8.22 -31.22
C THR A 117 -17.04 9.03 -31.78
N HIS A 118 -17.82 9.69 -30.93
CA HIS A 118 -19.07 10.38 -31.27
C HIS A 118 -18.97 11.89 -31.15
N LYS A 119 -17.85 12.43 -30.66
CA LYS A 119 -17.63 13.87 -30.42
C LYS A 119 -18.59 14.50 -29.40
N GLU A 120 -19.07 13.68 -28.46
CA GLU A 120 -19.89 14.13 -27.35
C GLU A 120 -18.99 14.68 -26.24
N ALA A 121 -19.41 15.76 -25.58
CA ALA A 121 -18.65 16.31 -24.47
C ALA A 121 -18.74 15.39 -23.23
N PHE A 122 -17.62 15.20 -22.53
CA PHE A 122 -17.63 14.48 -21.24
C PHE A 122 -18.50 15.23 -20.22
N PRO A 123 -19.41 14.56 -19.49
CA PRO A 123 -20.25 15.21 -18.48
C PRO A 123 -19.39 15.73 -17.30
N THR A 124 -19.34 17.05 -17.16
CA THR A 124 -18.55 17.71 -16.09
C THR A 124 -19.39 18.13 -14.89
N ASP A 125 -20.71 18.00 -14.98
CA ASP A 125 -21.70 18.33 -13.96
C ASP A 125 -22.10 17.14 -13.08
N ASN A 126 -21.43 16.01 -13.24
CA ASN A 126 -21.69 14.79 -12.46
C ASN A 126 -20.47 14.43 -11.59
N ASP A 127 -20.58 14.72 -10.30
CA ASP A 127 -19.53 14.51 -9.30
C ASP A 127 -19.20 13.02 -9.05
N ASP A 128 -20.05 12.09 -9.50
CA ASP A 128 -19.83 10.65 -9.38
C ASP A 128 -18.84 10.11 -10.43
N LEU A 129 -18.56 10.88 -11.48
CA LEU A 129 -17.67 10.45 -12.56
C LEU A 129 -16.20 10.82 -12.28
N TYR A 130 -15.30 10.06 -12.86
CA TYR A 130 -13.86 10.27 -12.79
C TYR A 130 -13.38 11.09 -14.01
N PRO A 131 -13.05 12.39 -13.86
CA PRO A 131 -12.74 13.26 -15.00
C PRO A 131 -11.26 13.20 -15.43
N GLY A 132 -10.42 12.38 -14.80
CA GLY A 132 -8.97 12.40 -15.00
C GLY A 132 -8.52 12.10 -16.43
N ASP A 133 -7.46 12.81 -16.87
CA ASP A 133 -6.91 12.68 -18.24
C ASP A 133 -6.34 11.29 -18.54
N TYR A 134 -5.94 10.53 -17.50
CA TYR A 134 -5.49 9.13 -17.65
C TYR A 134 -6.55 8.23 -18.32
N LEU A 135 -7.84 8.57 -18.20
CA LEU A 135 -8.93 7.84 -18.84
C LEU A 135 -8.95 8.04 -20.37
N ILE A 136 -8.38 9.10 -20.90
CA ILE A 136 -8.38 9.38 -22.34
C ILE A 136 -7.60 8.32 -23.11
N ASP A 137 -6.39 8.02 -22.68
CA ASP A 137 -5.56 7.03 -23.36
C ASP A 137 -6.09 5.60 -23.09
N PHE A 138 -6.63 5.36 -21.92
CA PHE A 138 -7.30 4.12 -21.59
C PHE A 138 -8.55 3.88 -22.47
N ALA A 139 -9.40 4.88 -22.62
CA ALA A 139 -10.58 4.84 -23.48
C ALA A 139 -10.22 4.63 -24.97
N LYS A 140 -9.14 5.27 -25.47
CA LYS A 140 -8.61 5.04 -26.82
C LYS A 140 -8.21 3.58 -27.01
N ASN A 141 -7.50 3.01 -26.04
CA ASN A 141 -7.07 1.62 -26.11
C ASN A 141 -8.26 0.66 -26.21
N ILE A 142 -9.26 0.82 -25.32
CA ILE A 142 -10.46 -0.02 -25.34
C ILE A 142 -11.24 0.15 -26.66
N SER A 143 -11.46 1.39 -27.10
CA SER A 143 -12.22 1.66 -28.34
C SER A 143 -11.55 1.11 -29.59
N SER A 144 -10.22 1.04 -29.62
CA SER A 144 -9.46 0.54 -30.76
C SER A 144 -9.31 -0.98 -30.77
N ASN A 145 -9.31 -1.62 -29.60
CA ASN A 145 -9.03 -3.06 -29.47
C ASN A 145 -10.25 -3.90 -29.15
N SER A 146 -11.42 -3.31 -28.89
CA SER A 146 -12.68 -4.03 -28.67
C SER A 146 -13.60 -3.88 -29.87
N ASN A 147 -14.46 -4.90 -30.09
CA ASN A 147 -15.51 -4.88 -31.11
C ASN A 147 -16.87 -4.44 -30.52
N LEU A 148 -16.84 -3.65 -29.44
CA LEU A 148 -18.06 -3.19 -28.78
C LEU A 148 -18.69 -2.03 -29.55
N ASN A 149 -20.04 -2.04 -29.61
CA ASN A 149 -20.80 -0.88 -30.07
C ASN A 149 -21.09 0.06 -28.90
N PHE A 150 -20.54 1.27 -28.95
CA PHE A 150 -20.65 2.26 -27.89
C PHE A 150 -21.89 3.17 -28.02
N ASP A 151 -22.92 2.80 -28.77
CA ASP A 151 -24.16 3.58 -28.89
C ASP A 151 -25.04 3.49 -27.65
N ASN A 152 -25.02 2.35 -26.96
CA ASN A 152 -25.84 2.12 -25.78
C ASN A 152 -25.01 1.51 -24.64
N TYR A 153 -24.94 2.22 -23.50
CA TYR A 153 -24.18 1.77 -22.32
C TYR A 153 -24.74 0.47 -21.73
N ASP A 154 -26.06 0.36 -21.61
CA ASP A 154 -26.67 -0.78 -20.91
C ASP A 154 -26.40 -2.11 -21.60
N GLU A 155 -26.24 -2.10 -22.92
CA GLU A 155 -25.95 -3.30 -23.71
C GLU A 155 -24.53 -3.81 -23.55
N ILE A 156 -23.59 -2.93 -23.19
CA ILE A 156 -22.16 -3.25 -23.12
C ILE A 156 -21.56 -3.14 -21.72
N SER A 157 -22.35 -2.69 -20.73
CA SER A 157 -21.87 -2.31 -19.39
C SER A 157 -21.08 -3.41 -18.71
N GLU A 158 -21.54 -4.67 -18.78
CA GLU A 158 -20.87 -5.82 -18.19
C GLU A 158 -19.49 -6.05 -18.85
N LYS A 159 -19.47 -6.12 -20.17
CA LYS A 159 -18.22 -6.36 -20.91
C LYS A 159 -17.25 -5.19 -20.83
N LEU A 160 -17.77 -3.95 -20.83
CA LEU A 160 -16.95 -2.76 -20.64
C LEU A 160 -16.37 -2.71 -19.22
N THR A 161 -17.12 -3.18 -18.22
CA THR A 161 -16.60 -3.30 -16.85
C THR A 161 -15.44 -4.27 -16.78
N GLU A 162 -15.56 -5.46 -17.34
CA GLU A 162 -14.46 -6.43 -17.41
C GLU A 162 -13.20 -5.78 -18.02
N LEU A 163 -13.34 -5.16 -19.20
CA LEU A 163 -12.22 -4.51 -19.90
C LEU A 163 -11.66 -3.29 -19.14
N SER A 164 -12.43 -2.71 -18.21
CA SER A 164 -12.03 -1.51 -17.47
C SER A 164 -11.23 -1.84 -16.21
N ILE A 165 -11.30 -3.08 -15.73
CA ILE A 165 -10.61 -3.53 -14.51
C ILE A 165 -9.47 -4.53 -14.79
N GLU A 166 -9.33 -5.06 -16.01
CA GLU A 166 -8.16 -5.81 -16.49
C GLU A 166 -6.94 -4.89 -16.71
#